data_bc9850c0e38f23fc392a581a7ab2fff6
#
_entry.id   bc9850c0e38f23fc392a581a7ab2fff6
#
_cell.length_a   1.000
_cell.length_b   1.000
_cell.length_c   1.000
_cell.angle_alpha   90.00
_cell.angle_beta   90.00
_cell.angle_gamma   90.00
#
_symmetry.space_group_name_H-M   'P 1'
#
loop_
_entity.id
_entity.type
_entity.pdbx_description
1 polymer ?
#
loop_
_entity_poly.entity_id
_entity_poly.type
_entity_poly.pdbx_seq_one_letter_code
_entity_poly.pdbx_strand_id
1 'polypeptide(L)'
;MGGLIPAIVQDNNTSKVLMLGFMNQEAYDETVSTGKVTFFSRTKNRLWMKGESSGNTLQVVSITADCDNDTLLIKAIPAGPVCHTGADTCFGEKNVEDIMFLKYLQNFIERRRQEMPEGSYTTTLFQKGVNRMAQKVGEEAVETVIEATNGTEDGFILSLIHI
;
A
#
# COMPACT_ATOMS: atom_id res chain seq x y z
N MET A 1 3.57 27.39 -14.98
CA MET A 1 2.39 27.37 -14.07
C MET A 1 2.83 28.05 -12.77
N GLY A 2 2.24 29.19 -12.38
CA GLY A 2 2.78 30.09 -11.34
C GLY A 2 2.95 29.46 -9.95
N GLY A 3 4.03 28.71 -9.73
CA GLY A 3 4.42 28.20 -8.43
C GLY A 3 3.54 27.09 -7.84
N LEU A 4 2.67 26.45 -8.64
CA LEU A 4 1.86 25.30 -8.23
C LEU A 4 2.43 24.01 -8.81
N ILE A 5 2.60 23.01 -7.96
CA ILE A 5 2.99 21.66 -8.35
C ILE A 5 1.84 20.67 -8.10
N PRO A 6 1.68 19.64 -8.93
CA PRO A 6 0.72 18.59 -8.68
C PRO A 6 1.16 17.75 -7.46
N ALA A 7 0.16 17.32 -6.67
CA ALA A 7 0.37 16.41 -5.56
C ALA A 7 -0.61 15.23 -5.68
N ILE A 8 -0.06 14.06 -5.96
CA ILE A 8 -0.78 12.81 -6.02
C ILE A 8 -0.89 12.27 -4.60
N VAL A 9 -2.12 11.97 -4.16
CA VAL A 9 -2.34 11.33 -2.87
C VAL A 9 -2.66 9.86 -3.07
N GLN A 10 -1.87 9.01 -2.45
CA GLN A 10 -2.00 7.57 -2.47
C GLN A 10 -2.31 7.06 -1.05
N ASP A 11 -3.22 6.12 -0.93
CA ASP A 11 -3.44 5.43 0.35
C ASP A 11 -2.21 4.63 0.74
N ASN A 12 -1.76 4.80 1.99
CA ASN A 12 -0.56 4.13 2.48
C ASN A 12 -0.71 2.61 2.59
N ASN A 13 -1.91 2.13 2.85
CA ASN A 13 -2.18 0.71 3.10
C ASN A 13 -2.54 -0.04 1.81
N THR A 14 -3.44 0.54 1.02
CA THR A 14 -3.97 -0.11 -0.20
C THR A 14 -3.15 0.19 -1.45
N SER A 15 -2.28 1.21 -1.40
CA SER A 15 -1.57 1.77 -2.57
C SER A 15 -2.49 2.30 -3.68
N LYS A 16 -3.77 2.52 -3.41
CA LYS A 16 -4.69 3.13 -4.38
C LYS A 16 -4.45 4.63 -4.47
N VAL A 17 -4.53 5.17 -5.68
CA VAL A 17 -4.50 6.62 -5.86
C VAL A 17 -5.85 7.19 -5.45
N LEU A 18 -5.85 8.04 -4.43
CA LEU A 18 -7.06 8.61 -3.84
C LEU A 18 -7.54 9.84 -4.60
N MET A 19 -6.63 10.75 -4.88
CA MET A 19 -6.92 12.01 -5.57
C MET A 19 -5.64 12.69 -6.06
N LEU A 20 -5.80 13.73 -6.86
CA LEU A 20 -4.77 14.70 -7.22
C LEU A 20 -5.24 16.10 -6.81
N GLY A 21 -4.34 16.86 -6.24
CA GLY A 21 -4.52 18.29 -5.96
C GLY A 21 -3.29 19.09 -6.38
N PHE A 22 -3.29 20.39 -6.08
CA PHE A 22 -2.16 21.27 -6.36
C PHE A 22 -1.70 21.95 -5.07
N MET A 23 -0.41 22.11 -4.91
CA MET A 23 0.23 22.78 -3.79
C MET A 23 1.11 23.93 -4.26
N ASN A 24 1.07 25.04 -3.53
CA ASN A 24 2.12 26.03 -3.49
C ASN A 24 3.00 25.76 -2.25
N GLN A 25 4.03 26.55 -2.04
CA GLN A 25 4.91 26.41 -0.87
C GLN A 25 4.13 26.48 0.45
N GLU A 26 3.19 27.41 0.57
CA GLU A 26 2.37 27.60 1.78
C GLU A 26 1.50 26.35 2.09
N ALA A 27 0.89 25.73 1.06
CA ALA A 27 0.11 24.51 1.21
C ALA A 27 0.99 23.33 1.64
N TYR A 28 2.21 23.25 1.12
CA TYR A 28 3.19 22.25 1.53
C TYR A 28 3.61 22.42 2.99
N ASP A 29 3.98 23.64 3.39
CA ASP A 29 4.41 23.94 4.76
C ASP A 29 3.27 23.68 5.77
N GLU A 30 2.03 24.02 5.42
CA GLU A 30 0.84 23.71 6.25
C GLU A 30 0.62 22.19 6.33
N THR A 31 0.81 21.46 5.24
CA THR A 31 0.70 19.99 5.24
C THR A 31 1.74 19.35 6.15
N VAL A 32 2.98 19.81 6.10
CA VAL A 32 4.07 19.29 6.95
C VAL A 32 3.83 19.64 8.43
N SER A 33 3.39 20.87 8.72
CA SER A 33 3.19 21.34 10.09
C SER A 33 2.02 20.66 10.80
N THR A 34 0.91 20.42 10.07
CA THR A 34 -0.32 19.85 10.64
C THR A 34 -0.40 18.33 10.51
N GLY A 35 0.41 17.73 9.64
CA GLY A 35 0.30 16.31 9.26
C GLY A 35 -0.98 15.99 8.47
N LYS A 36 -1.71 16.98 7.98
CA LYS A 36 -2.94 16.83 7.19
C LYS A 36 -2.78 17.43 5.81
N VAL A 37 -3.19 16.69 4.77
CA VAL A 37 -3.02 17.13 3.39
C VAL A 37 -3.82 18.43 3.15
N THR A 38 -3.10 19.48 2.83
CA THR A 38 -3.63 20.81 2.50
C THR A 38 -3.18 21.18 1.09
N PHE A 39 -4.11 21.62 0.27
CA PHE A 39 -3.90 22.02 -1.12
C PHE A 39 -4.08 23.52 -1.28
N PHE A 40 -3.67 24.04 -2.42
CA PHE A 40 -4.03 25.36 -2.89
C PHE A 40 -5.20 25.29 -3.89
N SER A 41 -6.32 25.87 -3.53
CA SER A 41 -7.50 25.94 -4.41
C SER A 41 -7.32 27.01 -5.47
N ARG A 42 -7.13 26.61 -6.73
CA ARG A 42 -6.98 27.53 -7.88
C ARG A 42 -8.22 28.39 -8.13
N THR A 43 -9.42 27.85 -7.88
CA THR A 43 -10.68 28.54 -8.12
C THR A 43 -11.04 29.52 -7.01
N LYS A 44 -10.72 29.17 -5.75
CA LYS A 44 -11.01 29.99 -4.58
C LYS A 44 -9.83 30.85 -4.14
N ASN A 45 -8.66 30.66 -4.75
CA ASN A 45 -7.40 31.35 -4.44
C ASN A 45 -7.05 31.34 -2.93
N ARG A 46 -7.15 30.17 -2.29
CA ARG A 46 -6.86 29.98 -0.87
C ARG A 46 -6.32 28.60 -0.57
N LEU A 47 -5.72 28.43 0.60
CA LEU A 47 -5.44 27.12 1.16
C LEU A 47 -6.75 26.36 1.41
N TRP A 48 -6.70 25.05 1.21
CA TRP A 48 -7.81 24.15 1.42
C TRP A 48 -7.31 22.81 2.00
N MET A 49 -7.58 22.59 3.29
CA MET A 49 -7.31 21.32 3.93
C MET A 49 -8.34 20.29 3.45
N LYS A 50 -7.87 19.17 2.95
CA LYS A 50 -8.76 18.08 2.53
C LYS A 50 -9.57 17.58 3.73
N GLY A 51 -10.88 17.61 3.58
CA GLY A 51 -11.81 17.23 4.65
C GLY A 51 -12.20 18.36 5.61
N GLU A 52 -11.83 19.62 5.35
CA GLU A 52 -12.19 20.77 6.21
C GLU A 52 -13.69 20.87 6.50
N SER A 53 -14.55 20.46 5.56
CA SER A 53 -16.01 20.49 5.71
C SER A 53 -16.63 19.12 5.99
N SER A 54 -16.07 18.03 5.46
CA SER A 54 -16.63 16.69 5.57
C SER A 54 -16.12 15.89 6.78
N GLY A 55 -15.01 16.31 7.39
CA GLY A 55 -14.29 15.52 8.39
C GLY A 55 -13.41 14.42 7.81
N ASN A 56 -13.53 14.11 6.52
CA ASN A 56 -12.74 13.07 5.84
C ASN A 56 -11.36 13.62 5.48
N THR A 57 -10.51 13.80 6.48
CA THR A 57 -9.15 14.28 6.35
C THR A 57 -8.22 13.17 5.82
N LEU A 58 -7.05 13.58 5.33
CA LEU A 58 -5.98 12.70 4.87
C LEU A 58 -4.77 12.91 5.79
N GLN A 59 -4.48 11.93 6.65
CA GLN A 59 -3.32 11.98 7.55
C GLN A 59 -2.07 11.59 6.77
N VAL A 60 -1.08 12.46 6.73
CA VAL A 60 0.17 12.25 6.01
C VAL A 60 1.02 11.19 6.70
N VAL A 61 1.55 10.25 5.91
CA VAL A 61 2.56 9.27 6.33
C VAL A 61 3.93 9.65 5.78
N SER A 62 4.00 9.98 4.48
CA SER A 62 5.22 10.44 3.84
C SER A 62 4.94 11.35 2.65
N ILE A 63 5.91 12.20 2.33
CA ILE A 63 5.90 13.06 1.14
C ILE A 63 7.21 12.83 0.41
N THR A 64 7.15 12.56 -0.89
CA THR A 64 8.31 12.33 -1.74
C THR A 64 8.14 13.12 -3.02
N ALA A 65 9.17 13.86 -3.43
CA ALA A 65 9.22 14.46 -4.76
C ALA A 65 9.61 13.40 -5.79
N ASP A 66 9.18 13.58 -7.03
CA ASP A 66 9.63 12.75 -8.14
C ASP A 66 11.07 13.09 -8.58
N CYS A 67 11.54 12.45 -9.66
CA CYS A 67 12.96 12.53 -10.05
C CYS A 67 13.42 13.90 -10.54
N ASP A 68 12.53 14.75 -11.03
CA ASP A 68 12.80 16.11 -11.52
C ASP A 68 12.17 17.22 -10.64
N ASN A 69 11.60 16.83 -9.50
CA ASN A 69 11.06 17.68 -8.44
C ASN A 69 9.90 18.59 -8.92
N ASP A 70 9.09 18.13 -9.84
CA ASP A 70 7.92 18.85 -10.33
C ASP A 70 6.57 18.27 -9.86
N THR A 71 6.59 17.11 -9.20
CA THR A 71 5.41 16.39 -8.69
C THR A 71 5.67 15.84 -7.29
N LEU A 72 4.65 15.86 -6.41
CA LEU A 72 4.70 15.23 -5.09
C LEU A 72 3.85 13.98 -5.07
N LEU A 73 4.40 12.90 -4.51
CA LEU A 73 3.67 11.74 -4.05
C LEU A 73 3.49 11.82 -2.54
N ILE A 74 2.24 11.90 -2.08
CA ILE A 74 1.87 11.92 -0.67
C ILE A 74 1.21 10.60 -0.32
N LYS A 75 1.85 9.80 0.53
CA LYS A 75 1.20 8.64 1.14
C LYS A 75 0.44 9.10 2.37
N ALA A 76 -0.85 8.76 2.42
CA ALA A 76 -1.73 9.21 3.49
C ALA A 76 -2.71 8.12 3.92
N ILE A 77 -3.24 8.25 5.13
CA ILE A 77 -4.33 7.41 5.66
C ILE A 77 -5.61 8.26 5.63
N PRO A 78 -6.61 7.87 4.83
CA PRO A 78 -7.89 8.59 4.77
C PRO A 78 -8.75 8.28 6.01
N ALA A 79 -9.39 9.30 6.58
CA ALA A 79 -10.37 9.14 7.66
C ALA A 79 -11.75 8.66 7.17
N GLY A 80 -11.97 8.61 5.87
CA GLY A 80 -13.22 8.18 5.22
C GLY A 80 -13.17 8.44 3.72
N PRO A 81 -14.31 8.37 3.01
CA PRO A 81 -14.41 8.59 1.57
C PRO A 81 -13.76 9.90 1.13
N VAL A 82 -12.90 9.83 0.12
CA VAL A 82 -12.09 10.98 -0.29
C VAL A 82 -12.82 11.88 -1.28
N CYS A 83 -13.63 11.32 -2.19
CA CYS A 83 -14.34 12.10 -3.18
C CYS A 83 -15.51 12.88 -2.55
N HIS A 84 -15.80 14.06 -3.09
CA HIS A 84 -16.95 14.88 -2.67
C HIS A 84 -18.30 14.21 -3.01
N THR A 85 -18.31 13.22 -3.90
CA THR A 85 -19.50 12.41 -4.24
C THR A 85 -19.77 11.30 -3.23
N GLY A 86 -18.90 11.11 -2.23
CA GLY A 86 -18.96 10.00 -1.28
C GLY A 86 -18.24 8.73 -1.73
N ALA A 87 -17.58 8.74 -2.91
CA ALA A 87 -16.75 7.63 -3.36
C ALA A 87 -15.40 7.61 -2.62
N ASP A 88 -14.81 6.42 -2.47
CA ASP A 88 -13.55 6.24 -1.76
C ASP A 88 -12.40 6.98 -2.44
N THR A 89 -12.38 7.03 -3.76
CA THR A 89 -11.37 7.74 -4.55
C THR A 89 -12.02 8.68 -5.56
N CYS A 90 -11.27 9.68 -6.02
CA CYS A 90 -11.73 10.57 -7.10
C CYS A 90 -11.78 9.88 -8.48
N PHE A 91 -11.28 8.65 -8.57
CA PHE A 91 -11.19 7.87 -9.81
C PHE A 91 -12.24 6.75 -9.90
N GLY A 92 -13.17 6.70 -8.93
CA GLY A 92 -14.26 5.72 -8.91
C GLY A 92 -13.85 4.32 -8.43
N GLU A 93 -12.60 4.14 -8.00
CA GLU A 93 -12.13 2.88 -7.43
C GLU A 93 -12.52 2.76 -5.95
N LYS A 94 -12.80 1.55 -5.50
CA LYS A 94 -12.94 1.25 -4.07
C LYS A 94 -11.57 1.21 -3.42
N ASN A 95 -11.43 1.85 -2.27
CA ASN A 95 -10.21 1.87 -1.48
C ASN A 95 -10.19 0.67 -0.52
N VAL A 96 -10.08 -0.52 -1.07
CA VAL A 96 -9.94 -1.78 -0.33
C VAL A 96 -8.60 -2.40 -0.66
N GLU A 97 -8.04 -3.14 0.28
CA GLU A 97 -6.85 -3.95 0.02
C GLU A 97 -7.18 -4.93 -1.12
N ASP A 98 -6.49 -4.76 -2.23
CA ASP A 98 -6.54 -5.75 -3.30
C ASP A 98 -5.74 -6.97 -2.86
N ILE A 99 -6.21 -8.15 -3.27
CA ILE A 99 -5.47 -9.41 -3.20
C ILE A 99 -4.22 -9.37 -4.16
N MET A 100 -3.72 -8.18 -4.44
CA MET A 100 -2.56 -7.94 -5.31
C MET A 100 -1.32 -8.66 -4.79
N PHE A 101 -1.18 -8.79 -3.46
CA PHE A 101 -0.07 -9.54 -2.86
C PHE A 101 -0.13 -11.03 -3.23
N LEU A 102 -1.29 -11.67 -3.15
CA LEU A 102 -1.43 -13.09 -3.53
C LEU A 102 -1.16 -13.31 -5.01
N LYS A 103 -1.65 -12.40 -5.86
CA LYS A 103 -1.36 -12.44 -7.30
C LYS A 103 0.12 -12.21 -7.60
N TYR A 104 0.74 -11.24 -6.92
CA TYR A 104 2.17 -11.01 -7.00
C TYR A 104 2.96 -12.26 -6.57
N LEU A 105 2.61 -12.85 -5.43
CA LEU A 105 3.24 -14.06 -4.89
C LEU A 105 3.10 -15.24 -5.87
N GLN A 106 1.90 -15.44 -6.41
CA GLN A 106 1.66 -16.49 -7.43
C GLN A 106 2.55 -16.29 -8.66
N ASN A 107 2.60 -15.07 -9.19
CA ASN A 107 3.45 -14.75 -10.35
C ASN A 107 4.94 -14.88 -10.02
N PHE A 108 5.35 -14.52 -8.82
CA PHE A 108 6.73 -14.69 -8.35
C PHE A 108 7.12 -16.17 -8.27
N ILE A 109 6.25 -17.02 -7.70
CA ILE A 109 6.47 -18.47 -7.62
C ILE A 109 6.54 -19.08 -9.02
N GLU A 110 5.62 -18.71 -9.92
CA GLU A 110 5.63 -19.21 -11.31
C GLU A 110 6.90 -18.80 -12.06
N ARG A 111 7.35 -17.57 -11.89
CA ARG A 111 8.63 -17.11 -12.45
C ARG A 111 9.80 -17.92 -11.89
N ARG A 112 9.85 -18.18 -10.57
CA ARG A 112 10.86 -19.04 -9.93
C ARG A 112 10.86 -20.46 -10.48
N ARG A 113 9.67 -20.99 -10.79
CA ARG A 113 9.51 -22.30 -11.44
C ARG A 113 10.12 -22.34 -12.85
N GLN A 114 9.98 -21.25 -13.61
CA GLN A 114 10.52 -21.16 -14.97
C GLN A 114 12.03 -20.91 -14.98
N GLU A 115 12.50 -19.99 -14.14
CA GLU A 115 13.91 -19.58 -14.09
C GLU A 115 14.82 -20.56 -13.36
N MET A 116 14.27 -21.33 -12.41
CA MET A 116 15.01 -22.33 -11.59
C MET A 116 16.35 -21.82 -11.05
N PRO A 117 16.39 -20.64 -10.38
CA PRO A 117 17.63 -20.01 -9.96
C PRO A 117 18.43 -20.91 -9.02
N GLU A 118 19.74 -20.98 -9.25
CA GLU A 118 20.68 -21.80 -8.46
C GLU A 118 20.70 -21.32 -6.99
N GLY A 119 20.82 -22.27 -6.06
CA GLY A 119 20.82 -21.98 -4.60
C GLY A 119 19.45 -21.63 -4.00
N SER A 120 18.38 -21.59 -4.80
CA SER A 120 17.02 -21.35 -4.30
C SER A 120 16.39 -22.61 -3.71
N TYR A 121 15.87 -22.48 -2.47
CA TYR A 121 15.10 -23.55 -1.83
C TYR A 121 13.85 -23.92 -2.65
N THR A 122 13.15 -22.95 -3.20
CA THR A 122 11.97 -23.15 -4.05
C THR A 122 12.33 -23.98 -5.30
N THR A 123 13.47 -23.71 -5.92
CA THR A 123 14.02 -24.52 -7.03
C THR A 123 14.21 -25.97 -6.62
N THR A 124 14.78 -26.20 -5.44
CA THR A 124 14.97 -27.55 -4.89
C THR A 124 13.63 -28.27 -4.69
N LEU A 125 12.58 -27.58 -4.25
CA LEU A 125 11.23 -28.15 -4.13
C LEU A 125 10.67 -28.58 -5.48
N PHE A 126 10.78 -27.71 -6.49
CA PHE A 126 10.32 -28.03 -7.85
C PHE A 126 11.05 -29.20 -8.46
N GLN A 127 12.38 -29.30 -8.26
CA GLN A 127 13.20 -30.43 -8.74
C GLN A 127 12.82 -31.74 -8.08
N LYS A 128 12.48 -31.74 -6.78
CA LYS A 128 12.04 -32.92 -6.03
C LYS A 128 10.59 -33.33 -6.33
N GLY A 129 9.83 -32.49 -7.03
CA GLY A 129 8.50 -32.77 -7.54
C GLY A 129 7.38 -32.68 -6.53
N VAL A 130 6.16 -32.95 -7.01
CA VAL A 130 4.90 -32.75 -6.30
C VAL A 130 4.82 -33.46 -4.96
N ASN A 131 5.36 -34.69 -4.87
CA ASN A 131 5.31 -35.45 -3.61
C ASN A 131 6.08 -34.74 -2.49
N ARG A 132 7.24 -34.13 -2.79
CA ARG A 132 7.99 -33.38 -1.78
C ARG A 132 7.30 -32.09 -1.41
N MET A 133 6.69 -31.40 -2.39
CA MET A 133 5.90 -30.21 -2.12
C MET A 133 4.70 -30.52 -1.22
N ALA A 134 3.95 -31.58 -1.52
CA ALA A 134 2.81 -32.02 -0.71
C ALA A 134 3.23 -32.43 0.72
N GLN A 135 4.35 -33.14 0.84
CA GLN A 135 4.93 -33.47 2.15
C GLN A 135 5.24 -32.19 2.95
N LYS A 136 5.87 -31.20 2.31
CA LYS A 136 6.23 -29.94 2.98
C LYS A 136 5.00 -29.16 3.44
N VAL A 137 3.95 -29.10 2.62
CA VAL A 137 2.68 -28.48 3.02
C VAL A 137 2.11 -29.19 4.26
N GLY A 138 2.15 -30.52 4.32
CA GLY A 138 1.70 -31.28 5.48
C GLY A 138 2.54 -31.02 6.74
N GLU A 139 3.86 -30.93 6.61
CA GLU A 139 4.77 -30.60 7.71
C GLU A 139 4.42 -29.22 8.29
N GLU A 140 4.35 -28.18 7.46
CA GLU A 140 4.06 -26.80 7.88
C GLU A 140 2.64 -26.66 8.47
N ALA A 141 1.66 -27.37 7.89
CA ALA A 141 0.29 -27.34 8.43
C ALA A 141 0.23 -27.94 9.84
N VAL A 142 0.95 -29.04 10.11
CA VAL A 142 1.02 -29.64 11.43
C VAL A 142 1.73 -28.71 12.43
N GLU A 143 2.85 -28.10 12.03
CA GLU A 143 3.56 -27.11 12.84
C GLU A 143 2.65 -25.93 13.20
N THR A 144 1.88 -25.38 12.24
CA THR A 144 0.90 -24.30 12.50
C THR A 144 -0.15 -24.71 13.53
N VAL A 145 -0.69 -25.93 13.44
CA VAL A 145 -1.66 -26.44 14.44
C VAL A 145 -1.04 -26.56 15.83
N ILE A 146 0.20 -27.02 15.91
CA ILE A 146 0.91 -27.13 17.18
C ILE A 146 1.14 -25.75 17.79
N GLU A 147 1.65 -24.80 17.03
CA GLU A 147 1.88 -23.44 17.50
C GLU A 147 0.58 -22.72 17.88
N ALA A 148 -0.53 -22.95 17.16
CA ALA A 148 -1.84 -22.41 17.50
C ALA A 148 -2.40 -22.94 18.82
N THR A 149 -2.02 -24.15 19.23
CA THR A 149 -2.55 -24.80 20.44
C THR A 149 -1.66 -24.62 21.67
N ASN A 150 -0.34 -24.67 21.49
CA ASN A 150 0.62 -24.74 22.59
C ASN A 150 1.78 -23.73 22.46
N GLY A 151 1.85 -23.01 21.34
CA GLY A 151 2.93 -22.08 21.03
C GLY A 151 2.73 -20.67 21.54
N THR A 152 3.56 -19.76 21.03
CA THR A 152 3.47 -18.32 21.24
C THR A 152 2.82 -17.65 20.05
N GLU A 153 2.31 -16.41 20.23
CA GLU A 153 1.76 -15.61 19.12
C GLU A 153 2.78 -15.43 17.99
N ASP A 154 4.04 -15.12 18.34
CA ASP A 154 5.14 -14.97 17.37
C ASP A 154 5.43 -16.28 16.62
N GLY A 155 5.46 -17.42 17.35
CA GLY A 155 5.64 -18.76 16.75
C GLY A 155 4.52 -19.12 15.81
N PHE A 156 3.27 -18.82 16.17
CA PHE A 156 2.10 -19.04 15.32
C PHE A 156 2.14 -18.21 14.04
N ILE A 157 2.45 -16.90 14.14
CA ILE A 157 2.59 -16.03 12.97
C ILE A 157 3.72 -16.54 12.06
N LEU A 158 4.85 -16.94 12.62
CA LEU A 158 5.99 -17.46 11.85
C LEU A 158 5.64 -18.75 11.10
N SER A 159 4.92 -19.66 11.75
CA SER A 159 4.48 -20.92 11.11
C SER A 159 3.51 -20.69 9.95
N LEU A 160 2.59 -19.70 10.07
CA LEU A 160 1.69 -19.30 8.98
C LEU A 160 2.43 -18.76 7.75
N ILE A 161 3.56 -18.08 7.94
CA ILE A 161 4.36 -17.55 6.83
C ILE A 161 5.06 -18.70 6.06
N HIS A 162 5.32 -19.82 6.70
CA HIS A 162 6.04 -20.96 6.09
C HIS A 162 5.13 -21.92 5.31
N ILE A 163 3.82 -21.94 5.54
CA ILE A 163 2.88 -22.71 4.73
C ILE A 163 2.87 -22.21 3.28
#